data_18674435a7932f35fb721cb75e588d2b
#
_entry.id   18674435a7932f35fb721cb75e588d2b
#
_cell.length_a   1.000
_cell.length_b   1.000
_cell.length_c   1.000
_cell.angle_alpha   90.00
_cell.angle_beta   90.00
_cell.angle_gamma   90.00
#
_symmetry.space_group_name_H-M   'P 1'
#
loop_
_entity.id
_entity.type
_entity.pdbx_description
1 polymer ?
#
loop_
_entity_poly.entity_id
_entity_poly.type
_entity_poly.pdbx_seq_one_letter_code
_entity_poly.pdbx_strand_id
1 'polypeptide(L)'
;GMNFALLIDYYMDTPQRYVHEHFLQFPGKLYILASHVHPDHFNPEILEWQNERPDIQYILSYDIKRKLRHSTVDAVFLKKGEMWQDEELTVQAFGSTDVGVSFLIDAEGKRIFHAGDLNNWHWEEESTPEEVCLAEKAWHQELDTLAKATDHIDLAMFPVDPRLGKDYMRGAKEFIKKIKVHRFVPMHCWDQYDKANAFRPFIEATGGQFINIPENNNLQ
;
A
#
# COMPACT_ATOMS: atom_id res chain seq x y z
N GLY A 1 -16.82 -16.39 7.34
CA GLY A 1 -17.04 -15.37 6.34
C GLY A 1 -16.39 -14.09 6.82
N MET A 2 -15.77 -13.35 5.96
CA MET A 2 -15.18 -12.06 6.33
C MET A 2 -16.28 -11.11 6.78
N ASN A 3 -16.11 -10.48 7.95
CA ASN A 3 -17.08 -9.53 8.50
C ASN A 3 -16.81 -8.09 8.06
N PHE A 4 -15.76 -7.86 7.27
CA PHE A 4 -15.35 -6.55 6.81
C PHE A 4 -14.76 -6.58 5.40
N ALA A 5 -14.72 -5.42 4.76
CA ALA A 5 -13.97 -5.17 3.53
C ALA A 5 -12.98 -4.02 3.74
N LEU A 6 -11.82 -4.13 3.08
CA LEU A 6 -10.71 -3.19 3.17
C LEU A 6 -10.41 -2.63 1.78
N LEU A 7 -10.48 -1.30 1.64
CA LEU A 7 -10.07 -0.58 0.46
C LEU A 7 -8.86 0.28 0.80
N ILE A 8 -7.75 0.11 0.07
CA ILE A 8 -6.51 0.83 0.35
C ILE A 8 -6.07 1.56 -0.90
N ASP A 9 -5.71 2.84 -0.75
CA ASP A 9 -5.16 3.70 -1.80
C ASP A 9 -6.04 3.71 -3.06
N TYR A 10 -7.32 4.05 -2.89
CA TYR A 10 -8.23 4.18 -4.00
C TYR A 10 -7.84 5.36 -4.90
N TYR A 11 -7.53 5.03 -6.15
CA TYR A 11 -7.16 5.99 -7.18
C TYR A 11 -8.31 6.24 -8.16
N MET A 12 -8.81 5.18 -8.77
CA MET A 12 -9.78 5.23 -9.84
C MET A 12 -10.58 3.93 -9.91
N ASP A 13 -11.84 4.03 -10.26
CA ASP A 13 -12.67 2.86 -10.51
C ASP A 13 -12.67 2.45 -12.00
N THR A 14 -13.19 1.28 -12.27
CA THR A 14 -13.52 0.85 -13.63
C THR A 14 -14.65 1.72 -14.20
N PRO A 15 -14.82 1.79 -15.54
CA PRO A 15 -15.95 2.49 -16.14
C PRO A 15 -17.31 2.02 -15.65
N GLN A 16 -17.41 0.76 -15.20
CA GLN A 16 -18.62 0.16 -14.62
C GLN A 16 -18.79 0.43 -13.13
N ARG A 17 -17.90 1.23 -12.52
CA ARG A 17 -17.89 1.52 -11.06
C ARG A 17 -17.84 0.27 -10.20
N TYR A 18 -17.04 -0.72 -10.61
CA TYR A 18 -16.98 -2.03 -9.95
C TYR A 18 -16.59 -1.93 -8.48
N VAL A 19 -15.55 -1.15 -8.16
CA VAL A 19 -15.08 -1.00 -6.78
C VAL A 19 -16.13 -0.33 -5.92
N HIS A 20 -16.67 0.80 -6.37
CA HIS A 20 -17.70 1.55 -5.66
C HIS A 20 -18.91 0.67 -5.33
N GLU A 21 -19.49 0.02 -6.34
CA GLU A 21 -20.71 -0.77 -6.14
C GLU A 21 -20.48 -2.00 -5.25
N HIS A 22 -19.41 -2.77 -5.51
CA HIS A 22 -19.14 -3.96 -4.72
C HIS A 22 -18.71 -3.65 -3.29
N PHE A 23 -17.91 -2.61 -3.10
CA PHE A 23 -17.46 -2.19 -1.79
C PHE A 23 -18.63 -1.66 -0.95
N LEU A 24 -19.43 -0.73 -1.48
CA LEU A 24 -20.54 -0.14 -0.73
C LEU A 24 -21.68 -1.13 -0.45
N GLN A 25 -21.85 -2.15 -1.30
CA GLN A 25 -22.86 -3.20 -1.10
C GLN A 25 -22.37 -4.34 -0.18
N PHE A 26 -21.12 -4.32 0.24
CA PHE A 26 -20.61 -5.35 1.14
C PHE A 26 -21.37 -5.34 2.47
N PRO A 27 -21.84 -6.50 3.00
CA PRO A 27 -22.77 -6.53 4.15
C PRO A 27 -22.11 -6.27 5.52
N GLY A 28 -20.76 -6.29 5.60
CA GLY A 28 -20.00 -6.10 6.82
C GLY A 28 -19.48 -4.68 7.01
N LYS A 29 -18.56 -4.48 7.97
CA LYS A 29 -17.86 -3.20 8.17
C LYS A 29 -17.02 -2.82 6.96
N LEU A 30 -16.91 -1.54 6.69
CA LEU A 30 -16.10 -1.01 5.61
C LEU A 30 -14.98 -0.14 6.16
N TYR A 31 -13.74 -0.40 5.70
CA TYR A 31 -12.57 0.40 6.03
C TYR A 31 -11.94 0.96 4.78
N ILE A 32 -11.69 2.25 4.77
CA ILE A 32 -10.94 2.93 3.71
C ILE A 32 -9.65 3.49 4.29
N LEU A 33 -8.53 3.06 3.72
CA LEU A 33 -7.20 3.52 4.08
C LEU A 33 -6.59 4.30 2.91
N ALA A 34 -5.83 5.36 3.23
CA ALA A 34 -4.99 6.03 2.24
C ALA A 34 -3.63 6.35 2.85
N SER A 35 -2.57 5.89 2.17
CA SER A 35 -1.19 5.97 2.64
C SER A 35 -0.62 7.38 2.58
N HIS A 36 -1.06 8.20 1.62
CA HIS A 36 -0.64 9.60 1.48
C HIS A 36 -1.53 10.39 0.49
N VAL A 37 -1.20 11.64 0.32
CA VAL A 37 -2.05 12.66 -0.32
C VAL A 37 -1.94 12.73 -1.84
N HIS A 38 -1.03 11.98 -2.48
CA HIS A 38 -0.87 12.01 -3.94
C HIS A 38 -2.12 11.47 -4.65
N PRO A 39 -2.46 11.99 -5.85
CA PRO A 39 -3.72 11.65 -6.52
C PRO A 39 -3.85 10.18 -6.92
N ASP A 40 -2.76 9.47 -7.11
CA ASP A 40 -2.70 8.04 -7.42
C ASP A 40 -2.87 7.12 -6.19
N HIS A 41 -2.94 7.69 -4.98
CA HIS A 41 -3.18 6.98 -3.72
C HIS A 41 -4.40 7.51 -2.94
N PHE A 42 -4.82 8.74 -3.23
CA PHE A 42 -5.95 9.35 -2.54
C PHE A 42 -6.88 10.09 -3.52
N ASN A 43 -7.98 9.47 -3.90
CA ASN A 43 -9.06 10.11 -4.63
C ASN A 43 -10.10 10.63 -3.63
N PRO A 44 -10.35 11.96 -3.55
CA PRO A 44 -11.33 12.52 -2.62
C PRO A 44 -12.78 12.03 -2.80
N GLU A 45 -13.10 11.39 -3.93
CA GLU A 45 -14.42 10.79 -4.17
C GLU A 45 -14.83 9.82 -3.06
N ILE A 46 -13.86 9.09 -2.47
CA ILE A 46 -14.15 8.15 -1.37
C ILE A 46 -14.83 8.81 -0.18
N LEU A 47 -14.64 10.11 0.00
CA LEU A 47 -15.26 10.86 1.11
C LEU A 47 -16.74 11.11 0.90
N GLU A 48 -17.19 11.15 -0.35
CA GLU A 48 -18.60 11.32 -0.70
C GLU A 48 -19.39 10.03 -0.43
N TRP A 49 -18.70 8.88 -0.41
CA TRP A 49 -19.32 7.57 -0.17
C TRP A 49 -19.96 7.45 1.22
N GLN A 50 -19.53 8.26 2.20
CA GLN A 50 -20.22 8.32 3.50
C GLN A 50 -21.69 8.73 3.41
N ASN A 51 -22.10 9.44 2.33
CA ASN A 51 -23.50 9.82 2.12
C ASN A 51 -24.38 8.61 1.76
N GLU A 52 -23.78 7.60 1.15
CA GLU A 52 -24.42 6.33 0.79
C GLU A 52 -24.24 5.29 1.91
N ARG A 53 -23.07 5.29 2.56
CA ARG A 53 -22.68 4.34 3.59
C ARG A 53 -22.03 5.06 4.79
N PRO A 54 -22.82 5.55 5.77
CA PRO A 54 -22.33 6.39 6.88
C PRO A 54 -21.40 5.66 7.86
N ASP A 55 -21.39 4.33 7.87
CA ASP A 55 -20.61 3.49 8.77
C ASP A 55 -19.19 3.14 8.24
N ILE A 56 -18.74 3.78 7.17
CA ILE A 56 -17.36 3.61 6.68
C ILE A 56 -16.37 4.19 7.71
N GLN A 57 -15.39 3.37 8.10
CA GLN A 57 -14.27 3.82 8.91
C GLN A 57 -13.11 4.28 8.01
N TYR A 58 -12.79 5.57 8.08
CA TYR A 58 -11.65 6.13 7.36
C TYR A 58 -10.40 6.15 8.25
N ILE A 59 -9.29 5.61 7.76
CA ILE A 59 -7.98 5.59 8.44
C ILE A 59 -6.95 6.12 7.43
N LEU A 60 -6.60 7.39 7.59
CA LEU A 60 -5.85 8.13 6.58
C LEU A 60 -4.51 8.57 7.12
N SER A 61 -3.52 8.70 6.25
CA SER A 61 -2.25 9.33 6.62
C SER A 61 -2.47 10.80 7.04
N TYR A 62 -1.67 11.26 7.99
CA TYR A 62 -1.83 12.59 8.57
C TYR A 62 -1.63 13.74 7.56
N ASP A 63 -0.84 13.55 6.51
CA ASP A 63 -0.60 14.54 5.46
C ASP A 63 -1.88 14.87 4.67
N ILE A 64 -2.82 13.90 4.56
CA ILE A 64 -4.14 14.08 3.94
C ILE A 64 -5.00 15.08 4.72
N LYS A 65 -4.82 15.18 6.05
CA LYS A 65 -5.63 16.04 6.92
C LYS A 65 -5.73 17.50 6.42
N ARG A 66 -4.68 17.99 5.79
CA ARG A 66 -4.66 19.36 5.26
C ARG A 66 -5.64 19.56 4.11
N LYS A 67 -5.89 18.54 3.29
CA LYS A 67 -6.89 18.57 2.21
C LYS A 67 -8.33 18.50 2.74
N LEU A 68 -8.53 17.93 3.93
CA LEU A 68 -9.85 17.70 4.52
C LEU A 68 -10.33 18.81 5.46
N ARG A 69 -9.73 20.00 5.44
CA ARG A 69 -10.06 21.11 6.37
C ARG A 69 -11.54 21.55 6.34
N HIS A 70 -12.22 21.28 5.25
CA HIS A 70 -13.63 21.63 5.05
C HIS A 70 -14.54 20.40 4.92
N SER A 71 -14.00 19.21 5.13
CA SER A 71 -14.77 17.97 5.12
C SER A 71 -15.40 17.71 6.49
N THR A 72 -16.61 17.17 6.49
CA THR A 72 -17.31 16.70 7.69
C THR A 72 -17.08 15.22 7.96
N VAL A 73 -16.23 14.57 7.17
CA VAL A 73 -15.90 13.14 7.34
C VAL A 73 -15.19 12.91 8.66
N ASP A 74 -15.72 12.00 9.46
CA ASP A 74 -15.03 11.49 10.63
C ASP A 74 -13.95 10.50 10.20
N ALA A 75 -12.69 10.90 10.35
CA ALA A 75 -11.55 10.11 9.93
C ALA A 75 -10.45 10.08 10.98
N VAL A 76 -9.88 8.92 11.17
CA VAL A 76 -8.66 8.74 11.95
C VAL A 76 -7.46 9.12 11.08
N PHE A 77 -6.54 9.91 11.63
CA PHE A 77 -5.31 10.31 10.95
C PHE A 77 -4.11 9.74 11.67
N LEU A 78 -3.31 8.94 10.97
CA LEU A 78 -2.13 8.29 11.53
C LEU A 78 -0.84 8.93 11.00
N LYS A 79 0.11 9.13 11.91
CA LYS A 79 1.51 9.42 11.63
C LYS A 79 2.34 8.16 11.80
N LYS A 80 3.56 8.17 11.27
CA LYS A 80 4.54 7.13 11.53
C LYS A 80 4.65 6.82 13.03
N GLY A 81 4.54 5.54 13.37
CA GLY A 81 4.59 5.01 14.73
C GLY A 81 3.25 5.01 15.47
N GLU A 82 2.21 5.62 14.94
CA GLU A 82 0.88 5.58 15.52
C GLU A 82 0.11 4.33 15.08
N MET A 83 -0.88 3.95 15.87
CA MET A 83 -1.71 2.76 15.68
C MET A 83 -3.17 3.10 15.96
N TRP A 84 -4.05 2.47 15.22
CA TRP A 84 -5.49 2.42 15.46
C TRP A 84 -5.98 0.99 15.48
N GLN A 85 -7.01 0.69 16.29
CA GLN A 85 -7.60 -0.65 16.35
C GLN A 85 -9.07 -0.59 16.72
N ASP A 86 -9.80 -1.63 16.28
CA ASP A 86 -11.12 -1.97 16.80
C ASP A 86 -11.24 -3.50 17.02
N GLU A 87 -12.45 -4.03 16.97
CA GLU A 87 -12.72 -5.46 17.23
C GLU A 87 -12.28 -6.36 16.06
N GLU A 88 -12.20 -5.81 14.82
CA GLU A 88 -11.95 -6.58 13.60
C GLU A 88 -10.48 -6.54 13.19
N LEU A 89 -9.82 -5.38 13.36
CA LEU A 89 -8.45 -5.20 12.89
C LEU A 89 -7.64 -4.15 13.66
N THR A 90 -6.33 -4.27 13.51
CA THR A 90 -5.36 -3.28 13.99
C THR A 90 -4.62 -2.71 12.78
N VAL A 91 -4.46 -1.39 12.70
CA VAL A 91 -3.67 -0.70 11.67
C VAL A 91 -2.53 0.03 12.34
N GLN A 92 -1.30 -0.34 12.03
CA GLN A 92 -0.09 0.35 12.48
C GLN A 92 0.56 1.08 11.32
N ALA A 93 0.84 2.38 11.49
CA ALA A 93 1.50 3.21 10.49
C ALA A 93 3.02 3.17 10.66
N PHE A 94 3.72 2.78 9.60
CA PHE A 94 5.17 2.87 9.48
C PHE A 94 5.56 4.04 8.58
N GLY A 95 6.86 4.34 8.47
CA GLY A 95 7.32 5.41 7.61
C GLY A 95 7.21 5.10 6.11
N SER A 96 7.44 6.11 5.32
CA SER A 96 7.61 6.06 3.87
C SER A 96 8.96 6.67 3.50
N THR A 97 9.46 6.40 2.32
CA THR A 97 10.64 7.04 1.72
C THR A 97 10.27 8.12 0.70
N ASP A 98 8.97 8.36 0.58
CA ASP A 98 8.39 9.53 -0.05
C ASP A 98 7.46 10.22 0.97
N VAL A 99 6.21 10.52 0.66
CA VAL A 99 5.24 11.18 1.54
C VAL A 99 4.40 10.14 2.28
N GLY A 100 3.85 10.52 3.44
CA GLY A 100 2.86 9.74 4.18
C GLY A 100 3.41 8.57 4.98
N VAL A 101 2.71 7.43 4.91
CA VAL A 101 2.97 6.23 5.71
C VAL A 101 2.80 4.96 4.89
N SER A 102 3.38 3.86 5.37
CA SER A 102 2.98 2.51 5.00
C SER A 102 2.16 1.88 6.14
N PHE A 103 1.34 0.88 5.82
CA PHE A 103 0.44 0.25 6.78
C PHE A 103 0.78 -1.22 7.01
N LEU A 104 0.91 -1.61 8.28
CA LEU A 104 0.88 -3.00 8.72
C LEU A 104 -0.46 -3.24 9.39
N ILE A 105 -1.24 -4.19 8.85
CA ILE A 105 -2.61 -4.47 9.23
C ILE A 105 -2.72 -5.90 9.73
N ASP A 106 -3.12 -6.07 10.99
CA ASP A 106 -3.44 -7.38 11.55
C ASP A 106 -4.96 -7.55 11.58
N ALA A 107 -5.48 -8.56 10.88
CA ALA A 107 -6.89 -8.87 10.76
C ALA A 107 -7.14 -10.37 10.61
N GLU A 108 -8.07 -10.95 11.36
CA GLU A 108 -8.42 -12.39 11.32
C GLU A 108 -7.20 -13.34 11.44
N GLY A 109 -6.20 -12.95 12.22
CA GLY A 109 -4.94 -13.70 12.38
C GLY A 109 -4.03 -13.67 11.15
N LYS A 110 -4.26 -12.75 10.22
CA LYS A 110 -3.45 -12.48 9.04
C LYS A 110 -2.80 -11.11 9.13
N ARG A 111 -1.57 -11.03 8.64
CA ARG A 111 -0.77 -9.83 8.57
C ARG A 111 -0.66 -9.35 7.14
N ILE A 112 -1.20 -8.16 6.87
CA ILE A 112 -1.21 -7.51 5.57
C ILE A 112 -0.29 -6.30 5.64
N PHE A 113 0.56 -6.12 4.65
CA PHE A 113 1.39 -4.93 4.52
C PHE A 113 1.09 -4.22 3.21
N HIS A 114 0.80 -2.94 3.30
CA HIS A 114 0.66 -2.03 2.16
C HIS A 114 1.75 -0.97 2.23
N ALA A 115 2.66 -1.00 1.28
CA ALA A 115 3.84 -0.15 1.31
C ALA A 115 3.54 1.34 1.06
N GLY A 116 2.41 1.68 0.40
CA GLY A 116 2.27 2.99 -0.19
C GLY A 116 3.48 3.25 -1.09
N ASP A 117 4.16 4.38 -0.90
CA ASP A 117 5.38 4.73 -1.63
C ASP A 117 6.67 4.45 -0.82
N LEU A 118 6.61 3.51 0.11
CA LEU A 118 7.82 3.00 0.75
C LEU A 118 8.58 2.10 -0.23
N ASN A 119 9.75 2.54 -0.70
CA ASN A 119 10.63 1.78 -1.60
C ASN A 119 12.06 2.33 -1.53
N ASN A 120 13.01 1.62 -2.14
CA ASN A 120 14.35 2.14 -2.40
C ASN A 120 14.32 3.01 -3.67
N TRP A 121 13.99 4.30 -3.52
CA TRP A 121 13.91 5.28 -4.60
C TRP A 121 15.31 5.81 -4.97
N HIS A 122 16.22 4.93 -5.36
CA HIS A 122 17.63 5.26 -5.62
C HIS A 122 17.87 6.14 -6.87
N TRP A 123 16.99 6.04 -7.88
CA TRP A 123 17.09 6.79 -9.16
C TRP A 123 18.52 6.83 -9.72
N GLU A 124 19.26 5.71 -9.65
CA GLU A 124 20.71 5.65 -9.87
C GLU A 124 21.16 6.16 -11.25
N GLU A 125 20.29 6.04 -12.26
CA GLU A 125 20.60 6.51 -13.61
C GLU A 125 20.43 8.04 -13.78
N GLU A 126 19.78 8.71 -12.81
CA GLU A 126 19.41 10.14 -12.87
C GLU A 126 19.98 10.95 -11.71
N SER A 127 20.45 10.30 -10.64
CA SER A 127 20.94 10.91 -9.40
C SER A 127 22.45 10.88 -9.26
N THR A 128 22.98 11.79 -8.46
CA THR A 128 24.38 11.74 -8.02
C THR A 128 24.61 10.57 -7.06
N PRO A 129 25.86 10.07 -6.93
CA PRO A 129 26.17 9.01 -5.96
C PRO A 129 25.79 9.37 -4.52
N GLU A 130 25.87 10.64 -4.13
CA GLU A 130 25.47 11.14 -2.82
C GLU A 130 23.96 11.03 -2.60
N GLU A 131 23.16 11.38 -3.60
CA GLU A 131 21.69 11.27 -3.55
C GLU A 131 21.24 9.81 -3.49
N VAL A 132 21.86 8.92 -4.28
CA VAL A 132 21.64 7.48 -4.21
C VAL A 132 21.92 6.96 -2.81
N CYS A 133 23.06 7.32 -2.22
CA CYS A 133 23.44 6.91 -0.87
C CYS A 133 22.44 7.39 0.18
N LEU A 134 21.90 8.60 0.05
CA LEU A 134 20.89 9.14 0.96
C LEU A 134 19.56 8.38 0.82
N ALA A 135 19.12 8.10 -0.39
CA ALA A 135 17.90 7.33 -0.65
C ALA A 135 18.00 5.91 -0.08
N GLU A 136 19.12 5.22 -0.33
CA GLU A 136 19.38 3.88 0.24
C GLU A 136 19.41 3.89 1.77
N LYS A 137 20.03 4.88 2.38
CA LYS A 137 20.08 5.02 3.84
C LYS A 137 18.67 5.22 4.42
N ALA A 138 17.87 6.10 3.81
CA ALA A 138 16.48 6.32 4.23
C ALA A 138 15.65 5.04 4.11
N TRP A 139 15.77 4.35 2.98
CA TRP A 139 15.13 3.06 2.74
C TRP A 139 15.49 2.01 3.79
N HIS A 140 16.77 1.77 4.02
CA HIS A 140 17.22 0.77 5.00
C HIS A 140 16.75 1.10 6.42
N GLN A 141 16.69 2.38 6.78
CA GLN A 141 16.18 2.80 8.10
C GLN A 141 14.70 2.44 8.27
N GLU A 142 13.87 2.64 7.24
CA GLU A 142 12.44 2.28 7.30
C GLU A 142 12.25 0.77 7.25
N LEU A 143 12.97 0.06 6.38
CA LEU A 143 12.92 -1.39 6.30
C LEU A 143 13.37 -2.06 7.62
N ASP A 144 14.41 -1.55 8.27
CA ASP A 144 14.88 -2.03 9.56
C ASP A 144 13.85 -1.81 10.67
N THR A 145 13.13 -0.68 10.61
CA THR A 145 12.05 -0.36 11.55
C THR A 145 10.89 -1.34 11.39
N LEU A 146 10.48 -1.61 10.16
CA LEU A 146 9.44 -2.60 9.87
C LEU A 146 9.86 -4.02 10.28
N ALA A 147 11.09 -4.43 9.95
CA ALA A 147 11.61 -5.75 10.27
C ALA A 147 11.78 -6.02 11.77
N LYS A 148 11.89 -4.97 12.60
CA LYS A 148 11.84 -5.12 14.07
C LYS A 148 10.42 -5.37 14.59
N ALA A 149 9.41 -4.93 13.88
CA ALA A 149 8.02 -5.12 14.25
C ALA A 149 7.43 -6.44 13.74
N THR A 150 7.93 -6.96 12.62
CA THR A 150 7.46 -8.22 12.05
C THR A 150 8.55 -8.96 11.28
N ASP A 151 8.58 -10.28 11.43
CA ASP A 151 9.47 -11.19 10.69
C ASP A 151 8.73 -11.88 9.51
N HIS A 152 7.40 -11.78 9.46
CA HIS A 152 6.58 -12.36 8.40
C HIS A 152 5.36 -11.49 8.05
N ILE A 153 4.91 -11.63 6.81
CA ILE A 153 3.73 -10.97 6.23
C ILE A 153 2.98 -12.00 5.39
N ASP A 154 1.66 -12.13 5.63
CA ASP A 154 0.81 -13.04 4.85
C ASP A 154 0.52 -12.49 3.44
N LEU A 155 0.30 -11.17 3.32
CA LEU A 155 0.07 -10.48 2.06
C LEU A 155 0.82 -9.15 2.05
N ALA A 156 1.75 -8.99 1.12
CA ALA A 156 2.43 -7.73 0.87
C ALA A 156 2.00 -7.14 -0.47
N MET A 157 1.62 -5.87 -0.45
CA MET A 157 1.43 -5.02 -1.62
C MET A 157 2.60 -4.03 -1.65
N PHE A 158 3.51 -4.15 -2.63
CA PHE A 158 4.80 -3.48 -2.59
C PHE A 158 5.22 -2.95 -3.97
N PRO A 159 5.82 -1.74 -4.07
CA PRO A 159 6.25 -1.16 -5.34
C PRO A 159 7.30 -1.99 -6.07
N VAL A 160 7.05 -2.25 -7.34
CA VAL A 160 8.01 -2.76 -8.33
C VAL A 160 7.94 -1.80 -9.51
N ASP A 161 8.64 -0.67 -9.41
CA ASP A 161 8.48 0.46 -10.31
C ASP A 161 9.54 0.50 -11.41
N PRO A 162 9.20 0.17 -12.65
CA PRO A 162 10.13 0.13 -13.77
C PRO A 162 10.80 1.46 -14.12
N ARG A 163 10.29 2.59 -13.61
CA ARG A 163 10.88 3.92 -13.84
C ARG A 163 12.25 4.07 -13.16
N LEU A 164 12.54 3.25 -12.14
CA LEU A 164 13.85 3.21 -11.47
C LEU A 164 14.99 2.66 -12.34
N GLY A 165 14.74 2.37 -13.62
CA GLY A 165 15.78 1.92 -14.56
C GLY A 165 16.13 0.45 -14.40
N LYS A 166 17.40 0.10 -14.60
CA LYS A 166 17.87 -1.31 -14.68
C LYS A 166 17.67 -2.09 -13.38
N ASP A 167 17.79 -1.43 -12.23
CA ASP A 167 17.71 -2.08 -10.92
C ASP A 167 16.39 -1.79 -10.17
N TYR A 168 15.32 -1.61 -10.92
CA TYR A 168 14.00 -1.27 -10.39
C TYR A 168 13.43 -2.27 -9.37
N MET A 169 13.96 -3.47 -9.31
CA MET A 169 13.55 -4.49 -8.35
C MET A 169 14.33 -4.44 -7.02
N ARG A 170 15.30 -3.50 -6.86
CA ARG A 170 16.23 -3.48 -5.71
C ARG A 170 15.46 -3.46 -4.38
N GLY A 171 14.58 -2.49 -4.19
CA GLY A 171 13.83 -2.37 -2.94
C GLY A 171 12.97 -3.60 -2.62
N ALA A 172 12.24 -4.12 -3.60
CA ALA A 172 11.44 -5.32 -3.43
C ALA A 172 12.29 -6.57 -3.10
N LYS A 173 13.48 -6.74 -3.72
CA LYS A 173 14.40 -7.83 -3.40
C LYS A 173 14.94 -7.73 -1.97
N GLU A 174 15.30 -6.53 -1.54
CA GLU A 174 15.79 -6.29 -0.18
C GLU A 174 14.68 -6.52 0.85
N PHE A 175 13.45 -6.11 0.55
CA PHE A 175 12.28 -6.33 1.40
C PHE A 175 12.03 -7.82 1.64
N ILE A 176 11.90 -8.64 0.59
CA ILE A 176 11.62 -10.08 0.73
C ILE A 176 12.82 -10.90 1.27
N LYS A 177 14.03 -10.36 1.18
CA LYS A 177 15.21 -10.93 1.82
C LYS A 177 15.20 -10.73 3.34
N LYS A 178 14.59 -9.64 3.81
CA LYS A 178 14.59 -9.25 5.22
C LYS A 178 13.34 -9.72 5.97
N ILE A 179 12.21 -9.77 5.30
CA ILE A 179 10.91 -10.15 5.88
C ILE A 179 10.32 -11.28 5.05
N LYS A 180 9.91 -12.37 5.71
CA LYS A 180 9.27 -13.51 5.04
C LYS A 180 7.89 -13.09 4.53
N VAL A 181 7.66 -13.17 3.21
CA VAL A 181 6.41 -12.83 2.56
C VAL A 181 5.75 -14.09 2.02
N HIS A 182 4.48 -14.33 2.41
CA HIS A 182 3.74 -15.49 1.92
C HIS A 182 3.08 -15.22 0.56
N ARG A 183 2.44 -14.06 0.40
CA ARG A 183 1.86 -13.61 -0.88
C ARG A 183 2.35 -12.21 -1.21
N PHE A 184 2.73 -11.99 -2.45
CA PHE A 184 3.26 -10.72 -2.92
C PHE A 184 2.45 -10.21 -4.11
N VAL A 185 1.95 -8.98 -4.01
CA VAL A 185 1.30 -8.23 -5.10
C VAL A 185 2.21 -7.07 -5.46
N PRO A 186 2.72 -6.99 -6.70
CA PRO A 186 3.46 -5.82 -7.13
C PRO A 186 2.51 -4.63 -7.31
N MET A 187 2.97 -3.45 -6.93
CA MET A 187 2.27 -2.18 -7.14
C MET A 187 3.16 -1.20 -7.92
N HIS A 188 2.63 -0.03 -8.23
CA HIS A 188 3.37 1.11 -8.77
C HIS A 188 4.08 0.84 -10.10
N CYS A 189 3.51 -0.08 -10.91
CA CYS A 189 4.11 -0.50 -12.17
C CYS A 189 3.55 0.27 -13.39
N TRP A 190 2.59 1.15 -13.16
CA TRP A 190 1.87 1.89 -14.19
C TRP A 190 1.23 0.93 -15.21
N ASP A 191 1.59 1.03 -16.48
CA ASP A 191 1.15 0.12 -17.55
C ASP A 191 2.18 -0.97 -17.90
N GLN A 192 3.29 -1.04 -17.14
CA GLN A 192 4.38 -1.97 -17.41
C GLN A 192 4.23 -3.29 -16.62
N TYR A 193 3.07 -3.95 -16.77
CA TYR A 193 2.71 -5.17 -16.04
C TYR A 193 3.72 -6.31 -16.21
N ASP A 194 4.26 -6.51 -17.42
CA ASP A 194 5.26 -7.54 -17.70
C ASP A 194 6.52 -7.35 -16.85
N LYS A 195 6.98 -6.09 -16.69
CA LYS A 195 8.12 -5.78 -15.85
C LYS A 195 7.83 -6.02 -14.37
N ALA A 196 6.65 -5.65 -13.89
CA ALA A 196 6.25 -5.95 -12.53
C ALA A 196 6.14 -7.46 -12.29
N ASN A 197 5.51 -8.19 -13.23
CA ASN A 197 5.36 -9.63 -13.17
C ASN A 197 6.69 -10.41 -13.30
N ALA A 198 7.73 -9.79 -13.87
CA ALA A 198 9.09 -10.36 -13.91
C ALA A 198 9.72 -10.49 -12.51
N PHE A 199 9.13 -9.92 -11.45
CA PHE A 199 9.57 -10.14 -10.07
C PHE A 199 9.20 -11.52 -9.52
N ARG A 200 8.26 -12.25 -10.14
CA ARG A 200 7.78 -13.57 -9.70
C ARG A 200 8.88 -14.55 -9.27
N PRO A 201 9.95 -14.81 -10.06
CA PRO A 201 10.94 -15.80 -9.70
C PRO A 201 11.65 -15.51 -8.36
N PHE A 202 11.74 -14.22 -7.99
CA PHE A 202 12.40 -13.84 -6.74
C PHE A 202 11.56 -14.19 -5.52
N ILE A 203 10.24 -13.95 -5.56
CA ILE A 203 9.37 -14.32 -4.44
C ILE A 203 9.16 -15.84 -4.35
N GLU A 204 9.03 -16.53 -5.48
CA GLU A 204 8.89 -17.99 -5.51
C GLU A 204 10.14 -18.69 -4.97
N ALA A 205 11.33 -18.13 -5.21
CA ALA A 205 12.58 -18.65 -4.65
C ALA A 205 12.65 -18.55 -3.11
N THR A 206 11.86 -17.68 -2.47
CA THR A 206 11.72 -17.60 -1.01
C THR A 206 10.64 -18.52 -0.45
N GLY A 207 9.93 -19.25 -1.30
CA GLY A 207 8.78 -20.07 -0.93
C GLY A 207 7.46 -19.29 -0.83
N GLY A 208 7.44 -18.04 -1.25
CA GLY A 208 6.23 -17.20 -1.34
C GLY A 208 5.45 -17.43 -2.64
N GLN A 209 4.26 -16.91 -2.70
CA GLN A 209 3.36 -16.91 -3.86
C GLN A 209 3.32 -15.51 -4.48
N PHE A 210 3.55 -15.43 -5.78
CA PHE A 210 3.37 -14.20 -6.54
C PHE A 210 1.92 -14.09 -7.07
N ILE A 211 1.30 -12.94 -6.87
CA ILE A 211 -0.01 -12.63 -7.41
C ILE A 211 0.18 -11.71 -8.62
N ASN A 212 -0.17 -12.20 -9.81
CA ASN A 212 -0.09 -11.42 -11.04
C ASN A 212 -1.06 -10.24 -11.02
N ILE A 213 -0.60 -9.12 -11.57
CA ILE A 213 -1.51 -8.08 -12.03
C ILE A 213 -2.02 -8.51 -13.41
N PRO A 214 -3.32 -8.66 -13.62
CA PRO A 214 -3.86 -8.94 -14.95
C PRO A 214 -3.67 -7.72 -15.86
N GLU A 215 -3.32 -7.94 -17.11
CA GLU A 215 -3.39 -6.89 -18.10
C GLU A 215 -4.84 -6.37 -18.23
N ASN A 216 -5.02 -5.07 -18.39
CA ASN A 216 -6.33 -4.38 -18.35
C ASN A 216 -7.39 -4.92 -19.36
N ASN A 217 -7.07 -5.88 -20.18
CA ASN A 217 -7.99 -6.48 -21.18
C ASN A 217 -8.93 -7.55 -20.59
N ASN A 218 -8.81 -7.93 -19.32
CA ASN A 218 -9.57 -9.03 -18.71
C ASN A 218 -10.51 -8.61 -17.56
N LEU A 219 -10.67 -7.33 -17.30
CA LEU A 219 -11.72 -6.84 -16.40
C LEU A 219 -13.00 -6.56 -17.21
N GLN A 220 -13.61 -7.61 -17.77
CA GLN A 220 -14.96 -7.59 -18.32
C GLN A 220 -15.96 -8.02 -17.27
#